data_b065a3e08771f8c89ec07d7b3841e078
#
_entry.id   b065a3e08771f8c89ec07d7b3841e078
#
_cell.length_a   1.000
_cell.length_b   1.000
_cell.length_c   1.000
_cell.angle_alpha   90.00
_cell.angle_beta   90.00
_cell.angle_gamma   90.00
#
_symmetry.space_group_name_H-M   'P 1'
#
loop_
_entity.id
_entity.type
_entity.pdbx_description
1 polymer ?
#
loop_
_entity_poly.entity_id
_entity_poly.type
_entity_poly.pdbx_seq_one_letter_code
_entity_poly.pdbx_strand_id
1 'polypeptide(L)'
;ELFPGYENTWRSSQEPARKGYAGTMFLYKKELTPTVTFPEIGAPSTMDLEGRIITLEFDEFFVTQVYTPNAGDGLKRLEERQVWDVKYAEYLAELDKEKPVLATGDYNVAHNEIDLANPASNRRSPGFTDEERAGFTNLLATGFTDTFRHIHGDVPERYTWWAQRSKTSKINNTGWRIDYWLTSNRIADKVTKSDMIDSGARQDHTPIVLEIEL
;
A
#
# COMPACT_ATOMS: atom_id res chain seq x y z
N GLU A 1 -18.30 -14.27 17.39
CA GLU A 1 -16.93 -13.87 17.00
C GLU A 1 -16.63 -14.43 15.61
N LEU A 2 -16.40 -13.54 14.61
CA LEU A 2 -16.19 -13.95 13.20
C LEU A 2 -14.79 -14.61 13.00
N PHE A 3 -13.82 -14.21 13.82
CA PHE A 3 -12.44 -14.72 13.75
C PHE A 3 -11.96 -15.07 15.16
N PRO A 4 -12.29 -16.28 15.67
CA PRO A 4 -11.81 -16.74 16.97
C PRO A 4 -10.27 -16.79 16.99
N GLY A 5 -9.66 -16.32 18.09
CA GLY A 5 -8.21 -16.27 18.21
C GLY A 5 -7.52 -15.07 17.59
N TYR A 6 -8.28 -14.14 16.98
CA TYR A 6 -7.76 -12.90 16.43
C TYR A 6 -8.23 -11.68 17.21
N GLU A 7 -7.36 -10.69 17.32
CA GLU A 7 -7.67 -9.31 17.69
C GLU A 7 -7.81 -8.46 16.42
N ASN A 8 -8.54 -7.36 16.55
CA ASN A 8 -8.60 -6.36 15.50
C ASN A 8 -8.23 -4.98 16.05
N THR A 9 -7.61 -4.19 15.19
CA THR A 9 -7.42 -2.76 15.41
C THR A 9 -7.77 -2.02 14.14
N TRP A 10 -8.46 -0.91 14.27
CA TRP A 10 -8.91 -0.14 13.12
C TRP A 10 -8.96 1.34 13.45
N ARG A 11 -8.83 2.17 12.42
CA ARG A 11 -8.98 3.61 12.52
C ARG A 11 -9.85 4.11 11.38
N SER A 12 -10.97 4.72 11.72
CA SER A 12 -11.78 5.47 10.77
C SER A 12 -11.31 6.92 10.67
N SER A 13 -11.80 7.61 9.65
CA SER A 13 -11.65 9.06 9.54
C SER A 13 -12.23 9.77 10.78
N GLN A 14 -11.47 10.73 11.32
CA GLN A 14 -11.79 11.52 12.51
C GLN A 14 -12.12 12.96 12.11
N GLU A 15 -13.02 13.62 12.85
CA GLU A 15 -13.30 15.04 12.61
C GLU A 15 -12.03 15.90 12.78
N PRO A 16 -11.81 16.92 11.94
CA PRO A 16 -12.70 17.46 10.88
C PRO A 16 -12.61 16.76 9.51
N ALA A 17 -11.90 15.64 9.38
CA ALA A 17 -11.88 14.89 8.14
C ALA A 17 -13.26 14.33 7.78
N ARG A 18 -13.46 14.06 6.48
CA ARG A 18 -14.76 13.59 5.97
C ARG A 18 -15.15 12.25 6.60
N LYS A 19 -16.31 12.21 7.23
CA LYS A 19 -16.89 11.00 7.80
C LYS A 19 -17.19 9.94 6.73
N GLY A 20 -16.89 8.67 7.04
CA GLY A 20 -17.13 7.55 6.12
C GLY A 20 -16.21 7.56 4.90
N TYR A 21 -14.99 8.07 5.05
CA TYR A 21 -13.98 8.20 4.01
C TYR A 21 -12.66 7.59 4.49
N ALA A 22 -11.95 6.89 3.61
CA ALA A 22 -10.72 6.17 3.93
C ALA A 22 -10.88 5.20 5.13
N GLY A 23 -9.86 5.07 5.97
CA GLY A 23 -9.85 4.13 7.09
C GLY A 23 -9.17 2.81 6.75
N THR A 24 -8.54 2.21 7.76
CA THR A 24 -7.78 0.96 7.64
C THR A 24 -8.00 0.06 8.86
N MET A 25 -7.69 -1.22 8.74
CA MET A 25 -7.85 -2.20 9.80
C MET A 25 -6.78 -3.29 9.72
N PHE A 26 -6.30 -3.76 10.87
CA PHE A 26 -5.56 -5.01 11.00
C PHE A 26 -6.39 -6.07 11.74
N LEU A 27 -6.22 -7.32 11.33
CA LEU A 27 -6.51 -8.51 12.11
C LEU A 27 -5.18 -9.23 12.38
N TYR A 28 -4.91 -9.58 13.62
CA TYR A 28 -3.71 -10.31 14.02
C TYR A 28 -4.03 -11.34 15.09
N LYS A 29 -3.23 -12.38 15.18
CA LYS A 29 -3.41 -13.41 16.21
C LYS A 29 -3.20 -12.81 17.61
N LYS A 30 -4.08 -13.16 18.55
CA LYS A 30 -4.09 -12.61 19.92
C LYS A 30 -2.76 -12.82 20.66
N GLU A 31 -2.11 -13.95 20.43
CA GLU A 31 -0.84 -14.30 21.07
C GLU A 31 0.34 -13.41 20.65
N LEU A 32 0.22 -12.69 19.54
CA LEU A 32 1.31 -11.84 19.02
C LEU A 32 1.49 -10.53 19.78
N THR A 33 0.45 -10.05 20.43
CA THR A 33 0.44 -8.86 21.32
C THR A 33 1.27 -7.65 20.86
N PRO A 34 1.13 -7.16 19.61
CA PRO A 34 1.91 -6.01 19.13
C PRO A 34 1.51 -4.72 19.85
N THR A 35 2.43 -3.76 19.91
CA THR A 35 2.06 -2.37 20.23
C THR A 35 1.45 -1.74 18.99
N VAL A 36 0.23 -1.19 19.13
CA VAL A 36 -0.52 -0.55 18.02
C VAL A 36 -0.35 0.95 18.06
N THR A 37 0.01 1.55 16.92
CA THR A 37 0.05 2.99 16.76
C THR A 37 -0.74 3.45 15.54
N PHE A 38 -1.30 4.67 15.64
CA PHE A 38 -1.98 5.39 14.55
C PHE A 38 -1.15 6.64 14.27
N PRO A 39 -0.11 6.56 13.42
CA PRO A 39 0.84 7.64 13.27
C PRO A 39 0.23 8.85 12.55
N GLU A 40 0.65 10.04 12.96
CA GLU A 40 0.50 11.28 12.23
C GLU A 40 1.86 11.62 11.62
N ILE A 41 1.92 11.70 10.29
CA ILE A 41 3.18 11.86 9.56
C ILE A 41 3.45 13.30 9.12
N GLY A 42 2.59 14.24 9.48
CA GLY A 42 2.61 15.61 9.00
C GLY A 42 2.06 15.74 7.57
N ALA A 43 1.10 14.89 7.25
CA ALA A 43 0.45 14.88 5.94
C ALA A 43 -0.41 16.13 5.71
N PRO A 44 -0.60 16.55 4.45
CA PRO A 44 -1.37 17.75 4.14
C PRO A 44 -2.87 17.58 4.42
N SER A 45 -3.56 18.72 4.58
CA SER A 45 -5.01 18.78 4.79
C SER A 45 -5.44 17.94 6.00
N THR A 46 -6.40 17.05 5.84
CA THR A 46 -6.92 16.18 6.89
C THR A 46 -6.36 14.74 6.83
N MET A 47 -5.35 14.48 6.00
CA MET A 47 -4.91 13.12 5.68
C MET A 47 -4.43 12.33 6.90
N ASP A 48 -3.79 12.98 7.89
CA ASP A 48 -3.41 12.32 9.16
C ASP A 48 -4.61 11.89 10.00
N LEU A 49 -5.76 12.51 9.80
CA LEU A 49 -6.99 12.21 10.53
C LEU A 49 -7.91 11.23 9.80
N GLU A 50 -7.51 10.74 8.64
CA GLU A 50 -8.34 9.89 7.78
C GLU A 50 -8.17 8.39 8.05
N GLY A 51 -7.37 8.02 9.07
CA GLY A 51 -7.15 6.61 9.43
C GLY A 51 -6.43 5.81 8.35
N ARG A 52 -5.47 6.45 7.66
CA ARG A 52 -4.79 5.89 6.49
C ARG A 52 -3.61 4.99 6.81
N ILE A 53 -3.07 5.06 8.03
CA ILE A 53 -1.91 4.29 8.45
C ILE A 53 -2.19 3.67 9.81
N ILE A 54 -1.86 2.39 9.94
CA ILE A 54 -1.77 1.67 11.22
C ILE A 54 -0.43 0.96 11.24
N THR A 55 0.28 1.04 12.36
CA THR A 55 1.54 0.34 12.57
C THR A 55 1.44 -0.59 13.76
N LEU A 56 1.83 -1.83 13.55
CA LEU A 56 2.02 -2.85 14.58
C LEU A 56 3.52 -2.99 14.85
N GLU A 57 3.93 -2.76 16.08
CA GLU A 57 5.30 -2.98 16.53
C GLU A 57 5.40 -4.32 17.24
N PHE A 58 6.27 -5.18 16.75
CA PHE A 58 6.70 -6.42 17.37
C PHE A 58 8.12 -6.26 17.93
N ASP A 59 8.61 -7.24 18.67
CA ASP A 59 9.92 -7.16 19.32
C ASP A 59 11.05 -6.90 18.31
N GLU A 60 11.01 -7.53 17.15
CA GLU A 60 12.11 -7.50 16.18
C GLU A 60 11.78 -6.79 14.86
N PHE A 61 10.53 -6.41 14.60
CA PHE A 61 10.12 -5.78 13.34
C PHE A 61 8.84 -4.95 13.49
N PHE A 62 8.59 -4.09 12.50
CA PHE A 62 7.31 -3.40 12.32
C PHE A 62 6.51 -4.01 11.17
N VAL A 63 5.18 -4.05 11.33
CA VAL A 63 4.25 -4.23 10.21
C VAL A 63 3.38 -2.99 10.13
N THR A 64 3.40 -2.31 9.00
CA THR A 64 2.57 -1.12 8.78
C THR A 64 1.73 -1.27 7.52
N GLN A 65 0.50 -0.76 7.58
CA GLN A 65 -0.33 -0.70 6.38
C GLN A 65 -0.69 0.73 6.06
N VAL A 66 -0.94 0.99 4.77
CA VAL A 66 -1.26 2.30 4.24
C VAL A 66 -2.42 2.24 3.26
N TYR A 67 -3.25 3.26 3.28
CA TYR A 67 -4.17 3.62 2.21
C TYR A 67 -3.80 5.00 1.69
N THR A 68 -2.93 5.03 0.68
CA THR A 68 -2.40 6.26 0.10
C THR A 68 -3.49 7.10 -0.55
N PRO A 69 -3.52 8.42 -0.34
CA PRO A 69 -4.51 9.27 -1.00
C PRO A 69 -4.40 9.23 -2.52
N ASN A 70 -5.53 9.10 -3.20
CA ASN A 70 -5.60 9.21 -4.64
C ASN A 70 -5.45 10.68 -5.09
N ALA A 71 -4.77 10.96 -6.19
CA ALA A 71 -4.58 12.32 -6.73
C ALA A 71 -5.89 12.98 -7.20
N GLY A 72 -6.97 12.19 -7.33
CA GLY A 72 -8.32 12.66 -7.63
C GLY A 72 -8.58 12.99 -9.08
N ASP A 73 -9.85 13.10 -9.43
CA ASP A 73 -10.28 13.44 -10.79
C ASP A 73 -9.65 14.76 -11.24
N GLY A 74 -9.10 14.75 -12.45
CA GLY A 74 -8.39 15.91 -13.00
C GLY A 74 -7.11 16.27 -12.25
N LEU A 75 -6.57 15.36 -11.45
CA LEU A 75 -5.32 15.53 -10.67
C LEU A 75 -5.38 16.68 -9.65
N LYS A 76 -6.57 17.04 -9.20
CA LYS A 76 -6.80 18.20 -8.32
C LYS A 76 -6.09 18.13 -6.97
N ARG A 77 -5.64 16.94 -6.56
CA ARG A 77 -4.90 16.71 -5.30
C ARG A 77 -3.47 16.22 -5.53
N LEU A 78 -2.95 16.34 -6.76
CA LEU A 78 -1.61 15.83 -7.09
C LEU A 78 -0.50 16.50 -6.27
N GLU A 79 -0.60 17.80 -6.00
CA GLU A 79 0.37 18.51 -5.15
C GLU A 79 0.35 17.97 -3.70
N GLU A 80 -0.83 17.80 -3.12
CA GLU A 80 -0.98 17.20 -1.79
C GLU A 80 -0.47 15.75 -1.76
N ARG A 81 -0.72 14.98 -2.82
CA ARG A 81 -0.22 13.63 -2.96
C ARG A 81 1.31 13.57 -2.97
N GLN A 82 1.98 14.50 -3.64
CA GLN A 82 3.44 14.56 -3.63
C GLN A 82 3.98 14.86 -2.21
N VAL A 83 3.32 15.74 -1.46
CA VAL A 83 3.69 16.00 -0.05
C VAL A 83 3.48 14.75 0.78
N TRP A 84 2.36 14.06 0.62
CA TRP A 84 2.10 12.76 1.26
C TRP A 84 3.21 11.76 0.98
N ASP A 85 3.59 11.59 -0.29
CA ASP A 85 4.61 10.60 -0.69
C ASP A 85 5.95 10.84 0.01
N VAL A 86 6.37 12.11 0.13
CA VAL A 86 7.59 12.49 0.87
C VAL A 86 7.45 12.15 2.35
N LYS A 87 6.35 12.56 2.99
CA LYS A 87 6.11 12.34 4.42
C LYS A 87 6.01 10.85 4.77
N TYR A 88 5.37 10.06 3.92
CA TYR A 88 5.27 8.63 4.13
C TYR A 88 6.63 7.93 3.96
N ALA A 89 7.43 8.32 2.97
CA ALA A 89 8.78 7.80 2.79
C ALA A 89 9.69 8.15 4.00
N GLU A 90 9.62 9.37 4.52
CA GLU A 90 10.31 9.78 5.75
C GLU A 90 9.87 8.90 6.94
N TYR A 91 8.56 8.67 7.10
CA TYR A 91 8.02 7.84 8.16
C TYR A 91 8.56 6.40 8.12
N LEU A 92 8.52 5.75 6.96
CA LEU A 92 9.05 4.39 6.82
C LEU A 92 10.57 4.35 7.08
N ALA A 93 11.31 5.35 6.61
CA ALA A 93 12.75 5.44 6.85
C ALA A 93 13.09 5.59 8.33
N GLU A 94 12.29 6.35 9.10
CA GLU A 94 12.48 6.46 10.55
C GLU A 94 12.21 5.13 11.27
N LEU A 95 11.14 4.42 10.92
CA LEU A 95 10.89 3.08 11.46
C LEU A 95 12.04 2.13 11.17
N ASP A 96 12.56 2.16 9.94
CA ASP A 96 13.64 1.27 9.49
C ASP A 96 14.97 1.49 10.22
N LYS A 97 15.21 2.65 10.79
CA LYS A 97 16.38 2.90 11.66
C LYS A 97 16.32 2.10 12.97
N GLU A 98 15.13 1.81 13.45
CA GLU A 98 14.94 1.09 14.71
C GLU A 98 14.86 -0.42 14.50
N LYS A 99 13.99 -0.87 13.60
CA LYS A 99 13.74 -2.28 13.29
C LYS A 99 13.40 -2.46 11.82
N PRO A 100 13.60 -3.67 11.24
CA PRO A 100 13.09 -3.96 9.90
C PRO A 100 11.60 -3.71 9.77
N VAL A 101 11.18 -3.24 8.60
CA VAL A 101 9.79 -2.85 8.31
C VAL A 101 9.20 -3.74 7.22
N LEU A 102 8.00 -4.24 7.46
CA LEU A 102 7.09 -4.82 6.47
C LEU A 102 5.98 -3.81 6.23
N ALA A 103 5.92 -3.22 5.04
CA ALA A 103 4.93 -2.21 4.70
C ALA A 103 4.01 -2.71 3.59
N THR A 104 2.70 -2.58 3.78
CA THR A 104 1.71 -3.08 2.82
C THR A 104 0.54 -2.12 2.66
N GLY A 105 -0.21 -2.27 1.59
CA GLY A 105 -1.47 -1.58 1.36
C GLY A 105 -1.66 -1.12 -0.06
N ASP A 106 -2.65 -0.25 -0.23
CA ASP A 106 -2.92 0.45 -1.47
C ASP A 106 -2.07 1.72 -1.55
N TYR A 107 -1.07 1.69 -2.41
CA TYR A 107 -0.18 2.83 -2.67
C TYR A 107 -0.73 3.79 -3.71
N ASN A 108 -1.86 3.47 -4.33
CA ASN A 108 -2.49 4.29 -5.37
C ASN A 108 -1.50 4.75 -6.46
N VAL A 109 -0.59 3.86 -6.86
CA VAL A 109 0.37 4.09 -7.95
C VAL A 109 0.80 2.78 -8.60
N ALA A 110 0.74 2.71 -9.93
CA ALA A 110 1.46 1.73 -10.72
C ALA A 110 2.87 2.27 -10.98
N HIS A 111 3.91 1.59 -10.49
CA HIS A 111 5.27 2.12 -10.49
C HIS A 111 5.84 2.24 -11.90
N ASN A 112 5.79 1.17 -12.68
CA ASN A 112 6.37 1.09 -14.02
C ASN A 112 5.31 0.79 -15.08
N GLU A 113 5.67 0.92 -16.35
CA GLU A 113 4.75 0.64 -17.48
C GLU A 113 4.26 -0.83 -17.46
N ILE A 114 5.04 -1.75 -16.95
CA ILE A 114 4.67 -3.15 -16.78
C ILE A 114 3.59 -3.37 -15.70
N ASP A 115 3.35 -2.38 -14.84
CA ASP A 115 2.43 -2.47 -13.72
C ASP A 115 0.98 -2.08 -14.07
N LEU A 116 0.70 -1.78 -15.35
CA LEU A 116 -0.68 -1.55 -15.79
C LEU A 116 -0.88 -1.94 -17.27
N ALA A 117 -2.12 -2.24 -17.63
CA ALA A 117 -2.47 -2.76 -18.95
C ALA A 117 -2.31 -1.74 -20.09
N ASN A 118 -2.53 -0.47 -19.86
CA ASN A 118 -2.55 0.58 -20.90
C ASN A 118 -1.72 1.80 -20.50
N PRO A 119 -0.39 1.69 -20.38
CA PRO A 119 0.44 2.78 -19.86
C PRO A 119 0.39 4.05 -20.72
N ALA A 120 0.41 3.93 -22.04
CA ALA A 120 0.44 5.08 -22.94
C ALA A 120 -0.76 6.02 -22.78
N SER A 121 -1.96 5.46 -22.57
CA SER A 121 -3.20 6.25 -22.41
C SER A 121 -3.41 6.78 -21.00
N ASN A 122 -2.61 6.34 -20.02
CA ASN A 122 -2.80 6.64 -18.60
C ASN A 122 -1.73 7.56 -17.99
N ARG A 123 -0.82 8.13 -18.80
CA ARG A 123 0.29 8.95 -18.28
C ARG A 123 -0.13 10.16 -17.44
N ARG A 124 -1.35 10.64 -17.60
CA ARG A 124 -1.93 11.71 -16.79
C ARG A 124 -3.20 11.26 -16.04
N SER A 125 -3.34 9.96 -15.82
CA SER A 125 -4.36 9.42 -14.94
C SER A 125 -3.87 9.36 -13.51
N PRO A 126 -4.74 9.59 -12.49
CA PRO A 126 -4.39 9.34 -11.10
C PRO A 126 -3.85 7.92 -10.90
N GLY A 127 -2.71 7.80 -10.22
CA GLY A 127 -2.02 6.54 -10.02
C GLY A 127 -0.98 6.17 -11.07
N PHE A 128 -0.83 6.98 -12.16
CA PHE A 128 0.24 6.75 -13.14
C PHE A 128 0.86 8.05 -13.69
N THR A 129 0.78 9.13 -12.94
CA THR A 129 1.52 10.36 -13.28
C THR A 129 3.02 10.17 -13.04
N ASP A 130 3.84 10.92 -13.74
CA ASP A 130 5.30 10.88 -13.54
C ASP A 130 5.67 11.29 -12.10
N GLU A 131 4.90 12.22 -11.51
CA GLU A 131 5.07 12.68 -10.12
C GLU A 131 4.81 11.57 -9.10
N GLU A 132 3.71 10.83 -9.23
CA GLU A 132 3.38 9.70 -8.34
C GLU A 132 4.38 8.55 -8.48
N ARG A 133 4.78 8.22 -9.70
CA ARG A 133 5.80 7.20 -9.99
C ARG A 133 7.16 7.59 -9.40
N ALA A 134 7.56 8.86 -9.55
CA ALA A 134 8.78 9.38 -8.94
C ALA A 134 8.72 9.32 -7.41
N GLY A 135 7.58 9.65 -6.81
CA GLY A 135 7.34 9.52 -5.37
C GLY A 135 7.56 8.09 -4.88
N PHE A 136 7.04 7.10 -5.60
CA PHE A 136 7.24 5.69 -5.24
C PHE A 136 8.70 5.23 -5.46
N THR A 137 9.36 5.68 -6.52
CA THR A 137 10.80 5.45 -6.73
C THR A 137 11.62 6.01 -5.57
N ASN A 138 11.32 7.23 -5.13
CA ASN A 138 12.00 7.87 -4.00
C ASN A 138 11.76 7.10 -2.70
N LEU A 139 10.53 6.60 -2.47
CA LEU A 139 10.22 5.75 -1.32
C LEU A 139 11.11 4.50 -1.31
N LEU A 140 11.19 3.77 -2.42
CA LEU A 140 12.06 2.59 -2.52
C LEU A 140 13.53 2.95 -2.28
N ALA A 141 13.98 4.10 -2.79
CA ALA A 141 15.36 4.58 -2.63
C ALA A 141 15.73 4.89 -1.16
N THR A 142 14.75 5.05 -0.26
CA THR A 142 15.02 5.20 1.19
C THR A 142 15.44 3.91 1.87
N GLY A 143 15.41 2.77 1.19
CA GLY A 143 15.86 1.49 1.72
C GLY A 143 14.82 0.36 1.68
N PHE A 144 13.87 0.41 0.74
CA PHE A 144 12.79 -0.56 0.62
C PHE A 144 12.83 -1.32 -0.72
N THR A 145 12.38 -2.55 -0.67
CA THR A 145 12.28 -3.49 -1.81
C THR A 145 10.82 -3.79 -2.11
N ASP A 146 10.41 -3.67 -3.37
CA ASP A 146 9.16 -4.25 -3.89
C ASP A 146 9.30 -5.77 -3.93
N THR A 147 8.66 -6.45 -3.00
CA THR A 147 8.85 -7.90 -2.79
C THR A 147 8.35 -8.74 -3.95
N PHE A 148 7.29 -8.30 -4.64
CA PHE A 148 6.81 -9.00 -5.82
C PHE A 148 7.85 -8.98 -6.95
N ARG A 149 8.42 -7.82 -7.24
CA ARG A 149 9.48 -7.70 -8.26
C ARG A 149 10.77 -8.38 -7.83
N HIS A 150 11.07 -8.41 -6.55
CA HIS A 150 12.23 -9.14 -6.02
C HIS A 150 12.14 -10.65 -6.28
N ILE A 151 10.95 -11.25 -6.09
CA ILE A 151 10.72 -12.68 -6.27
C ILE A 151 10.54 -13.05 -7.75
N HIS A 152 9.74 -12.27 -8.49
CA HIS A 152 9.29 -12.66 -9.83
C HIS A 152 10.01 -11.93 -10.98
N GLY A 153 10.72 -10.83 -10.69
CA GLY A 153 11.28 -9.97 -11.74
C GLY A 153 10.19 -9.28 -12.57
N ASP A 154 10.50 -9.05 -13.83
CA ASP A 154 9.65 -8.32 -14.77
C ASP A 154 8.59 -9.21 -15.44
N VAL A 155 7.71 -9.79 -14.65
CA VAL A 155 6.56 -10.57 -15.14
C VAL A 155 5.41 -9.63 -15.47
N PRO A 156 4.93 -9.58 -16.72
CA PRO A 156 3.83 -8.72 -17.13
C PRO A 156 2.46 -9.26 -16.71
N GLU A 157 1.44 -8.45 -16.88
CA GLU A 157 0.01 -8.81 -16.70
C GLU A 157 -0.36 -9.31 -15.30
N ARG A 158 0.40 -8.89 -14.30
CA ARG A 158 0.15 -9.19 -12.89
C ARG A 158 -0.33 -7.92 -12.18
N TYR A 159 -1.61 -7.89 -11.88
CA TYR A 159 -2.31 -6.71 -11.36
C TYR A 159 -3.01 -7.01 -10.05
N THR A 160 -3.30 -5.94 -9.29
CA THR A 160 -3.99 -6.03 -7.99
C THR A 160 -5.34 -5.32 -8.01
N TRP A 161 -5.59 -4.47 -8.99
CA TRP A 161 -6.80 -3.68 -9.09
C TRP A 161 -7.36 -3.62 -10.51
N TRP A 162 -8.69 -3.61 -10.63
CA TRP A 162 -9.45 -3.47 -11.89
C TRP A 162 -10.62 -2.52 -11.69
N ALA A 163 -10.85 -1.61 -12.64
CA ALA A 163 -11.91 -0.62 -12.56
C ALA A 163 -13.29 -1.28 -12.39
N GLN A 164 -13.92 -1.13 -11.21
CA GLN A 164 -15.20 -1.75 -10.88
C GLN A 164 -16.36 -1.30 -11.79
N ARG A 165 -16.28 -0.07 -12.31
CA ARG A 165 -17.28 0.47 -13.25
C ARG A 165 -17.24 -0.20 -14.63
N SER A 166 -16.16 -0.87 -14.97
CA SER A 166 -16.03 -1.63 -16.22
C SER A 166 -16.43 -3.08 -15.99
N LYS A 167 -17.47 -3.52 -16.66
CA LYS A 167 -17.96 -4.92 -16.59
C LYS A 167 -16.97 -5.95 -17.15
N THR A 168 -15.98 -5.50 -17.92
CA THR A 168 -15.05 -6.38 -18.65
C THR A 168 -13.58 -6.22 -18.22
N SER A 169 -13.24 -5.23 -17.40
CA SER A 169 -11.85 -4.96 -17.03
C SER A 169 -11.13 -6.16 -16.40
N LYS A 170 -11.80 -6.86 -15.48
CA LYS A 170 -11.24 -8.04 -14.83
C LYS A 170 -11.20 -9.26 -15.75
N ILE A 171 -12.23 -9.43 -16.60
CA ILE A 171 -12.31 -10.51 -17.58
C ILE A 171 -11.16 -10.39 -18.61
N ASN A 172 -10.91 -9.17 -19.07
CA ASN A 172 -9.87 -8.87 -20.07
C ASN A 172 -8.50 -8.60 -19.44
N ASN A 173 -8.40 -8.73 -18.13
CA ASN A 173 -7.21 -8.37 -17.34
C ASN A 173 -6.67 -6.95 -17.64
N THR A 174 -7.57 -5.98 -17.80
CA THR A 174 -7.22 -4.57 -17.98
C THR A 174 -7.07 -3.93 -16.58
N GLY A 175 -6.01 -4.29 -15.90
CA GLY A 175 -5.77 -3.96 -14.50
C GLY A 175 -4.52 -3.13 -14.25
N TRP A 176 -4.29 -2.82 -12.98
CA TRP A 176 -3.18 -2.07 -12.44
C TRP A 176 -2.63 -2.78 -11.20
N ARG A 177 -1.31 -2.77 -11.01
CA ARG A 177 -0.67 -3.20 -9.76
C ARG A 177 -0.41 -1.95 -8.92
N ILE A 178 -1.24 -1.74 -7.93
CA ILE A 178 -1.20 -0.56 -7.04
C ILE A 178 -1.15 -0.92 -5.56
N ASP A 179 -1.30 -2.19 -5.23
CA ASP A 179 -1.14 -2.75 -3.90
C ASP A 179 0.19 -3.50 -3.82
N TYR A 180 0.94 -3.27 -2.75
CA TYR A 180 2.31 -3.78 -2.61
C TYR A 180 2.57 -4.34 -1.22
N TRP A 181 3.48 -5.31 -1.14
CA TRP A 181 4.29 -5.58 0.02
C TRP A 181 5.70 -5.05 -0.24
N LEU A 182 6.15 -4.17 0.66
CA LEU A 182 7.52 -3.67 0.69
C LEU A 182 8.21 -4.18 1.95
N THR A 183 9.50 -4.45 1.86
CA THR A 183 10.33 -4.80 3.01
C THR A 183 11.56 -3.92 3.08
N SER A 184 12.09 -3.70 4.28
CA SER A 184 13.44 -3.18 4.43
C SER A 184 14.42 -3.99 3.59
N ASN A 185 15.35 -3.33 2.89
CA ASN A 185 16.30 -4.01 1.99
C ASN A 185 17.08 -5.13 2.68
N ARG A 186 17.46 -4.93 3.98
CA ARG A 186 18.26 -5.90 4.75
C ARG A 186 17.57 -7.22 5.06
N ILE A 187 16.25 -7.31 4.86
CA ILE A 187 15.48 -8.54 5.06
C ILE A 187 14.81 -9.03 3.76
N ALA A 188 15.04 -8.40 2.63
CA ALA A 188 14.40 -8.77 1.36
C ALA A 188 14.70 -10.22 0.95
N ASP A 189 15.91 -10.71 1.18
CA ASP A 189 16.31 -12.09 0.87
C ASP A 189 15.64 -13.15 1.77
N LYS A 190 14.99 -12.73 2.86
CA LYS A 190 14.18 -13.60 3.72
C LYS A 190 12.76 -13.81 3.22
N VAL A 191 12.33 -13.08 2.21
CA VAL A 191 11.01 -13.25 1.57
C VAL A 191 10.99 -14.56 0.80
N THR A 192 10.08 -15.45 1.16
CA THR A 192 9.92 -16.76 0.51
C THR A 192 8.76 -16.77 -0.47
N LYS A 193 7.81 -15.84 -0.29
CA LYS A 193 6.67 -15.67 -1.21
C LYS A 193 6.17 -14.22 -1.18
N SER A 194 5.88 -13.71 -2.35
CA SER A 194 5.15 -12.45 -2.55
C SER A 194 4.29 -12.60 -3.80
N ASP A 195 2.96 -12.60 -3.65
CA ASP A 195 2.06 -12.88 -4.77
C ASP A 195 0.68 -12.24 -4.58
N MET A 196 -0.14 -12.32 -5.63
CA MET A 196 -1.56 -11.96 -5.64
C MET A 196 -2.39 -13.23 -5.55
N ILE A 197 -3.47 -13.18 -4.75
CA ILE A 197 -4.41 -14.30 -4.61
C ILE A 197 -5.62 -14.02 -5.49
N ASP A 198 -5.93 -14.94 -6.42
CA ASP A 198 -7.18 -14.81 -7.18
C ASP A 198 -8.37 -14.97 -6.23
N SER A 199 -9.04 -13.87 -5.95
CA SER A 199 -10.22 -13.81 -5.07
C SER A 199 -11.53 -14.07 -5.81
N GLY A 200 -11.43 -14.36 -7.08
CA GLY A 200 -12.50 -14.83 -7.95
C GLY A 200 -13.43 -13.74 -8.41
N ALA A 201 -13.96 -12.81 -7.81
CA ALA A 201 -15.07 -12.30 -8.54
C ALA A 201 -15.43 -10.83 -8.51
N ARG A 202 -15.69 -10.25 -7.40
CA ARG A 202 -16.51 -9.04 -7.43
C ARG A 202 -15.84 -7.80 -6.84
N GLN A 203 -14.69 -7.98 -6.25
CA GLN A 203 -13.94 -6.87 -5.66
C GLN A 203 -13.04 -6.25 -6.70
N ASP A 204 -12.85 -4.97 -6.59
CA ASP A 204 -11.95 -4.22 -7.45
C ASP A 204 -10.47 -4.44 -7.11
N HIS A 205 -10.12 -4.77 -5.86
CA HIS A 205 -8.79 -5.21 -5.46
C HIS A 205 -8.73 -6.72 -5.20
N THR A 206 -7.58 -7.32 -5.47
CA THR A 206 -7.28 -8.70 -5.06
C THR A 206 -6.39 -8.72 -3.83
N PRO A 207 -6.51 -9.73 -2.95
CA PRO A 207 -5.59 -9.89 -1.83
C PRO A 207 -4.15 -10.11 -2.31
N ILE A 208 -3.19 -9.57 -1.57
CA ILE A 208 -1.77 -9.82 -1.75
C ILE A 208 -1.21 -10.54 -0.53
N VAL A 209 -0.27 -11.45 -0.75
CA VAL A 209 0.32 -12.28 0.30
C VAL A 209 1.83 -12.09 0.35
N LEU A 210 2.37 -12.08 1.57
CA LEU A 210 3.80 -12.13 1.86
C LEU A 210 4.05 -13.28 2.83
N GLU A 211 5.05 -14.11 2.53
CA GLU A 211 5.66 -15.04 3.47
C GLU A 211 7.14 -14.67 3.63
N ILE A 212 7.59 -14.58 4.88
CA ILE A 212 8.96 -14.14 5.20
C ILE A 212 9.46 -14.90 6.44
N GLU A 213 10.73 -15.27 6.44
CA GLU A 213 11.41 -15.95 7.55
C GLU A 213 12.28 -14.93 8.30
N LEU A 214 11.74 -14.37 9.39
CA LEU A 214 12.41 -13.37 10.24
C LEU A 214 13.21 -14.01 11.38
#